data_5698789a7b9b65637ab80fa346fdab87
#
_entry.id   5698789a7b9b65637ab80fa346fdab87
#
_cell.length_a   1.000
_cell.length_b   1.000
_cell.length_c   1.000
_cell.angle_alpha   90.00
_cell.angle_beta   90.00
_cell.angle_gamma   90.00
#
_symmetry.space_group_name_H-M   'P 1'
#
loop_
_entity.id
_entity.type
_entity.pdbx_description
1 polymer ?
#
loop_
_entity_poly.entity_id
_entity_poly.type
_entity_poly.pdbx_seq_one_letter_code
_entity_poly.pdbx_strand_id
1 'polypeptide(L)'
;MKLTQIILQSAVICLLANSLAVARPIVIGYQTNIEPAKVAQADGVYDKVIGEKLDWRLFNSGAEVLTALASGSVDIALIGSSPLGAAVANKLPVKVFLISTDLKSAEALVVRNGSGIHSPKDLIGKKVATPFASTSHYSLLGALKHWNIQTNQIRLLNLKPAEINAAWKRGDIDAAFVWSPALANIKKNGTVLTDAGQVGQWGSPTFEVWVARQDFADQHPEVLRKFSNVTLSYYEAYNRTKQDWTADTKAVQKIAKITGVDAKDVPALLAGADYPDRKTQLSQQYLGGNTVKNIANSVSFLKAQGLVKKVSPNYQNFVTTRFIEIAQTKQSSQAK
;
A
#
# COMPACT_ATOMS: atom_id res chain seq x y z
N MET A 1 22.53 -85.51 7.48
CA MET A 1 21.76 -84.39 8.07
C MET A 1 22.34 -83.12 7.47
N LYS A 2 21.68 -82.54 6.46
CA LYS A 2 22.08 -81.29 5.80
C LYS A 2 21.04 -80.20 6.17
N LEU A 3 21.48 -79.23 6.92
CA LEU A 3 20.66 -78.04 7.27
C LEU A 3 20.60 -77.09 6.08
N THR A 4 19.42 -76.91 5.52
CA THR A 4 19.18 -75.96 4.40
C THR A 4 18.90 -74.58 4.99
N GLN A 5 19.81 -73.66 4.78
CA GLN A 5 19.61 -72.22 5.11
C GLN A 5 18.69 -71.60 4.05
N ILE A 6 17.54 -71.11 4.51
CA ILE A 6 16.64 -70.30 3.71
C ILE A 6 17.07 -68.83 3.99
N ILE A 7 17.65 -68.18 2.97
CA ILE A 7 17.95 -66.75 2.97
C ILE A 7 16.65 -66.02 2.55
N LEU A 8 16.02 -65.37 3.51
CA LEU A 8 14.88 -64.48 3.25
C LEU A 8 15.42 -63.10 2.80
N GLN A 9 15.39 -62.86 1.49
CA GLN A 9 15.68 -61.52 0.95
C GLN A 9 14.47 -60.62 1.23
N SER A 10 14.59 -59.75 2.26
CA SER A 10 13.65 -58.68 2.48
C SER A 10 13.92 -57.54 1.49
N ALA A 11 13.13 -57.49 0.44
CA ALA A 11 13.09 -56.33 -0.47
C ALA A 11 12.47 -55.15 0.29
N VAL A 12 13.32 -54.22 0.74
CA VAL A 12 12.89 -52.90 1.26
C VAL A 12 12.45 -52.10 0.04
N ILE A 13 11.16 -52.08 -0.23
CA ILE A 13 10.55 -51.13 -1.17
C ILE A 13 10.54 -49.79 -0.47
N CYS A 14 11.54 -48.95 -0.75
CA CYS A 14 11.49 -47.49 -0.44
C CYS A 14 10.39 -46.90 -1.32
N LEU A 15 9.18 -46.81 -0.79
CA LEU A 15 8.15 -45.94 -1.30
C LEU A 15 8.67 -44.52 -1.12
N LEU A 16 9.27 -43.94 -2.16
CA LEU A 16 9.43 -42.50 -2.33
C LEU A 16 8.02 -41.93 -2.39
N ALA A 17 7.45 -41.66 -1.25
CA ALA A 17 6.30 -40.78 -1.14
C ALA A 17 6.80 -39.37 -1.61
N ASN A 18 6.68 -39.14 -2.93
CA ASN A 18 6.65 -37.77 -3.43
C ASN A 18 5.43 -37.13 -2.81
N SER A 19 5.60 -36.58 -1.61
CA SER A 19 4.71 -35.60 -1.07
C SER A 19 4.74 -34.45 -2.10
N LEU A 20 3.76 -34.42 -2.98
CA LEU A 20 3.41 -33.22 -3.70
C LEU A 20 3.10 -32.19 -2.61
N ALA A 21 4.12 -31.48 -2.18
CA ALA A 21 3.93 -30.31 -1.33
C ALA A 21 3.00 -29.42 -2.14
N VAL A 22 1.72 -29.42 -1.81
CA VAL A 22 0.77 -28.46 -2.38
C VAL A 22 1.36 -27.10 -2.02
N ALA A 23 1.92 -26.42 -3.03
CA ALA A 23 2.50 -25.11 -2.84
C ALA A 23 1.42 -24.24 -2.19
N ARG A 24 1.73 -23.64 -1.05
CA ARG A 24 0.78 -22.73 -0.41
C ARG A 24 0.44 -21.59 -1.38
N PRO A 25 -0.80 -21.08 -1.37
CA PRO A 25 -1.16 -19.99 -2.26
C PRO A 25 -0.28 -18.76 -1.99
N ILE A 26 0.00 -18.00 -3.03
CA ILE A 26 0.66 -16.70 -2.91
C ILE A 26 -0.29 -15.75 -2.19
N VAL A 27 0.16 -15.17 -1.09
CA VAL A 27 -0.66 -14.32 -0.23
C VAL A 27 -0.35 -12.86 -0.48
N ILE A 28 -1.40 -12.10 -0.84
CA ILE A 28 -1.33 -10.65 -1.10
C ILE A 28 -1.99 -9.90 0.04
N GLY A 29 -1.21 -9.12 0.80
CA GLY A 29 -1.72 -8.24 1.85
C GLY A 29 -2.06 -6.85 1.32
N TYR A 30 -3.23 -6.31 1.67
CA TYR A 30 -3.62 -4.96 1.24
C TYR A 30 -4.53 -4.28 2.26
N GLN A 31 -4.72 -2.98 2.11
CA GLN A 31 -5.64 -2.16 2.88
C GLN A 31 -6.77 -1.66 1.97
N THR A 32 -7.79 -1.03 2.57
CA THR A 32 -8.85 -0.36 1.79
C THR A 32 -8.26 0.85 1.07
N ASN A 33 -7.76 0.66 -0.13
CA ASN A 33 -7.30 1.71 -1.02
C ASN A 33 -8.12 1.71 -2.30
N ILE A 34 -8.21 2.87 -2.94
CA ILE A 34 -8.92 3.04 -4.20
C ILE A 34 -7.87 3.26 -5.28
N GLU A 35 -7.76 2.32 -6.19
CA GLU A 35 -6.81 2.37 -7.31
C GLU A 35 -7.37 1.67 -8.55
N PRO A 36 -6.94 2.01 -9.77
CA PRO A 36 -7.48 1.41 -11.00
C PRO A 36 -7.31 -0.10 -11.10
N ALA A 37 -6.21 -0.64 -10.56
CA ALA A 37 -5.91 -2.07 -10.60
C ALA A 37 -6.83 -2.93 -9.72
N LYS A 38 -7.70 -2.32 -8.90
CA LYS A 38 -8.80 -3.04 -8.22
C LYS A 38 -9.76 -3.71 -9.20
N VAL A 39 -9.88 -3.22 -10.42
CA VAL A 39 -10.64 -3.89 -11.48
C VAL A 39 -10.01 -5.24 -11.82
N ALA A 40 -8.68 -5.31 -11.95
CA ALA A 40 -7.95 -6.55 -12.19
C ALA A 40 -8.13 -7.56 -11.03
N GLN A 41 -8.10 -7.07 -9.80
CA GLN A 41 -8.37 -7.89 -8.61
C GLN A 41 -9.79 -8.45 -8.64
N ALA A 42 -10.79 -7.61 -8.91
CA ALA A 42 -12.20 -8.01 -8.97
C ALA A 42 -12.50 -9.05 -10.07
N ASP A 43 -11.78 -8.99 -11.19
CA ASP A 43 -11.96 -9.88 -12.36
C ASP A 43 -11.06 -11.13 -12.31
N GLY A 44 -10.24 -11.30 -11.28
CA GLY A 44 -9.28 -12.40 -11.17
C GLY A 44 -8.22 -12.37 -12.27
N VAL A 45 -7.88 -11.20 -12.82
CA VAL A 45 -6.89 -11.07 -13.89
C VAL A 45 -5.50 -11.44 -13.41
N TYR A 46 -5.17 -11.09 -12.17
CA TYR A 46 -3.89 -11.47 -11.57
C TYR A 46 -3.72 -12.99 -11.53
N ASP A 47 -4.74 -13.72 -11.06
CA ASP A 47 -4.73 -15.20 -10.98
C ASP A 47 -4.50 -15.81 -12.37
N LYS A 48 -5.23 -15.31 -13.39
CA LYS A 48 -5.13 -15.80 -14.77
C LYS A 48 -3.76 -15.55 -15.38
N VAL A 49 -3.17 -14.37 -15.17
CA VAL A 49 -1.88 -13.98 -15.77
C VAL A 49 -0.72 -14.65 -15.04
N ILE A 50 -0.78 -14.74 -13.72
CA ILE A 50 0.25 -15.41 -12.91
C ILE A 50 0.19 -16.93 -13.14
N GLY A 51 -1.01 -17.49 -13.31
CA GLY A 51 -1.24 -18.91 -13.48
C GLY A 51 -1.47 -19.67 -12.18
N GLU A 52 -1.65 -18.94 -11.08
CA GLU A 52 -1.90 -19.45 -9.74
C GLU A 52 -2.99 -18.62 -9.06
N LYS A 53 -3.75 -19.27 -8.16
CA LYS A 53 -4.74 -18.57 -7.35
C LYS A 53 -4.05 -17.77 -6.26
N LEU A 54 -4.40 -16.49 -6.17
CA LEU A 54 -3.89 -15.57 -5.15
C LEU A 54 -4.86 -15.50 -3.96
N ASP A 55 -4.30 -15.48 -2.76
CA ASP A 55 -5.04 -15.27 -1.52
C ASP A 55 -4.92 -13.80 -1.10
N TRP A 56 -5.97 -13.01 -1.39
CA TRP A 56 -6.03 -11.59 -1.08
C TRP A 56 -6.54 -11.37 0.33
N ARG A 57 -5.68 -10.81 1.21
CA ARG A 57 -6.00 -10.56 2.62
C ARG A 57 -6.07 -9.07 2.92
N LEU A 58 -7.24 -8.64 3.40
CA LEU A 58 -7.48 -7.28 3.83
C LEU A 58 -7.00 -7.07 5.27
N PHE A 59 -6.25 -6.00 5.50
CA PHE A 59 -5.76 -5.56 6.81
C PHE A 59 -6.29 -4.16 7.14
N ASN A 60 -6.43 -3.87 8.44
CA ASN A 60 -6.96 -2.58 8.88
C ASN A 60 -5.89 -1.48 8.96
N SER A 61 -4.61 -1.84 8.95
CA SER A 61 -3.50 -0.89 9.05
C SER A 61 -2.22 -1.41 8.42
N GLY A 62 -1.32 -0.50 8.03
CA GLY A 62 0.03 -0.85 7.56
C GLY A 62 0.87 -1.59 8.60
N ALA A 63 0.65 -1.34 9.90
CA ALA A 63 1.33 -2.05 10.98
C ALA A 63 0.93 -3.53 11.03
N GLU A 64 -0.36 -3.85 10.82
CA GLU A 64 -0.82 -5.24 10.73
C GLU A 64 -0.23 -5.94 9.49
N VAL A 65 -0.17 -5.26 8.34
CA VAL A 65 0.48 -5.77 7.11
C VAL A 65 1.96 -6.08 7.37
N LEU A 66 2.69 -5.19 8.05
CA LEU A 66 4.11 -5.41 8.39
C LEU A 66 4.31 -6.62 9.30
N THR A 67 3.43 -6.82 10.27
CA THR A 67 3.46 -8.02 11.13
C THR A 67 3.27 -9.29 10.31
N ALA A 68 2.35 -9.28 9.35
CA ALA A 68 2.09 -10.40 8.45
C ALA A 68 3.26 -10.66 7.48
N LEU A 69 3.91 -9.62 6.96
CA LEU A 69 5.15 -9.75 6.16
C LEU A 69 6.29 -10.34 7.00
N ALA A 70 6.49 -9.82 8.22
CA ALA A 70 7.55 -10.27 9.11
C ALA A 70 7.40 -11.74 9.54
N SER A 71 6.16 -12.20 9.74
CA SER A 71 5.86 -13.61 10.06
C SER A 71 5.90 -14.56 8.86
N GLY A 72 6.04 -14.03 7.63
CA GLY A 72 5.99 -14.82 6.40
C GLY A 72 4.59 -15.27 6.00
N SER A 73 3.54 -14.75 6.65
CA SER A 73 2.14 -15.08 6.31
C SER A 73 1.59 -14.28 5.11
N VAL A 74 2.34 -13.29 4.63
CA VAL A 74 2.08 -12.50 3.42
C VAL A 74 3.36 -12.47 2.58
N ASP A 75 3.25 -12.60 1.26
CA ASP A 75 4.37 -12.62 0.32
C ASP A 75 4.56 -11.28 -0.38
N ILE A 76 3.46 -10.68 -0.83
CA ILE A 76 3.42 -9.38 -1.49
C ILE A 76 2.46 -8.50 -0.71
N ALA A 77 2.78 -7.23 -0.54
CA ALA A 77 1.91 -6.34 0.20
C ALA A 77 1.89 -4.92 -0.34
N LEU A 78 0.72 -4.27 -0.21
CA LEU A 78 0.55 -2.84 -0.38
C LEU A 78 0.72 -2.16 0.99
N ILE A 79 1.67 -1.24 1.06
CA ILE A 79 1.93 -0.45 2.28
C ILE A 79 2.24 1.00 1.96
N GLY A 80 1.92 1.88 2.90
CA GLY A 80 2.29 3.29 2.79
C GLY A 80 3.76 3.56 3.13
N SER A 81 4.25 4.72 2.75
CA SER A 81 5.64 5.15 2.96
C SER A 81 6.07 5.20 4.43
N SER A 82 5.15 5.50 5.36
CA SER A 82 5.45 5.51 6.79
C SER A 82 5.64 4.08 7.36
N PRO A 83 4.73 3.11 7.15
CA PRO A 83 4.98 1.71 7.48
C PRO A 83 6.23 1.15 6.80
N LEU A 84 6.49 1.50 5.53
CA LEU A 84 7.73 1.11 4.85
C LEU A 84 8.96 1.62 5.59
N GLY A 85 8.94 2.89 6.04
CA GLY A 85 10.02 3.45 6.87
C GLY A 85 10.27 2.62 8.13
N ALA A 86 9.22 2.18 8.82
CA ALA A 86 9.34 1.30 9.99
C ALA A 86 9.93 -0.08 9.62
N ALA A 87 9.49 -0.68 8.51
CA ALA A 87 10.01 -1.96 8.01
C ALA A 87 11.52 -1.90 7.78
N VAL A 88 11.99 -0.91 7.02
CA VAL A 88 13.41 -0.79 6.65
C VAL A 88 14.28 -0.38 7.84
N ALA A 89 13.77 0.44 8.77
CA ALA A 89 14.48 0.79 10.00
C ALA A 89 14.72 -0.44 10.89
N ASN A 90 13.77 -1.37 10.91
CA ASN A 90 13.88 -2.65 11.62
C ASN A 90 14.55 -3.74 10.77
N LYS A 91 15.11 -3.40 9.60
CA LYS A 91 15.80 -4.32 8.69
C LYS A 91 14.93 -5.51 8.24
N LEU A 92 13.61 -5.30 8.16
CA LEU A 92 12.74 -6.33 7.58
C LEU A 92 13.16 -6.59 6.13
N PRO A 93 13.43 -7.84 5.74
CA PRO A 93 13.93 -8.16 4.39
C PRO A 93 12.81 -8.07 3.37
N VAL A 94 12.54 -6.87 2.89
CA VAL A 94 11.54 -6.57 1.85
C VAL A 94 12.14 -5.81 0.67
N LYS A 95 11.51 -5.93 -0.50
CA LYS A 95 11.83 -5.18 -1.72
C LYS A 95 10.63 -4.35 -2.15
N VAL A 96 10.80 -3.05 -2.24
CA VAL A 96 9.89 -2.16 -2.97
C VAL A 96 10.11 -2.39 -4.45
N PHE A 97 9.08 -2.78 -5.17
CA PHE A 97 9.20 -3.11 -6.60
C PHE A 97 8.23 -2.33 -7.50
N LEU A 98 7.25 -1.64 -6.92
CA LEU A 98 6.28 -0.83 -7.65
C LEU A 98 5.74 0.29 -6.77
N ILE A 99 5.66 1.50 -7.29
CA ILE A 99 4.88 2.58 -6.67
C ILE A 99 3.41 2.34 -7.02
N SER A 100 2.56 2.22 -6.02
CA SER A 100 1.11 2.11 -6.23
C SER A 100 0.51 3.47 -6.49
N THR A 101 0.65 4.37 -5.53
CA THR A 101 0.04 5.70 -5.61
C THR A 101 0.95 6.77 -5.03
N ASP A 102 0.91 7.95 -5.63
CA ASP A 102 1.39 9.19 -5.02
C ASP A 102 0.18 9.86 -4.38
N LEU A 103 0.18 9.93 -3.05
CA LEU A 103 -0.99 10.36 -2.28
C LEU A 103 -1.18 11.87 -2.35
N LYS A 104 -2.40 12.26 -2.66
CA LYS A 104 -2.86 13.65 -2.68
C LYS A 104 -4.11 13.79 -1.82
N SER A 105 -5.23 14.17 -2.39
CA SER A 105 -6.51 14.25 -1.66
C SER A 105 -7.16 12.89 -1.34
N ALA A 106 -6.50 11.78 -1.70
CA ALA A 106 -6.88 10.43 -1.26
C ALA A 106 -6.78 10.24 0.25
N GLU A 107 -5.94 11.06 0.92
CA GLU A 107 -5.90 11.21 2.37
C GLU A 107 -6.08 12.69 2.75
N ALA A 108 -6.92 12.98 3.73
CA ALA A 108 -7.18 14.36 4.13
C ALA A 108 -7.52 14.49 5.62
N LEU A 109 -7.21 15.67 6.17
CA LEU A 109 -7.68 16.13 7.47
C LEU A 109 -9.04 16.79 7.28
N VAL A 110 -10.06 16.16 7.84
CA VAL A 110 -11.43 16.66 7.85
C VAL A 110 -11.78 17.14 9.25
N VAL A 111 -12.35 18.33 9.35
CA VAL A 111 -12.91 18.86 10.59
C VAL A 111 -14.43 18.73 10.56
N ARG A 112 -15.02 18.33 11.69
CA ARG A 112 -16.47 18.10 11.78
C ARG A 112 -17.22 19.42 11.77
N ASN A 113 -18.27 19.53 10.97
CA ASN A 113 -19.12 20.72 10.95
C ASN A 113 -19.71 20.97 12.36
N GLY A 114 -19.65 22.20 12.81
CA GLY A 114 -20.08 22.57 14.16
C GLY A 114 -19.06 22.30 15.29
N SER A 115 -17.84 21.81 14.99
CA SER A 115 -16.77 21.62 15.99
C SER A 115 -16.10 22.92 16.44
N GLY A 116 -16.42 24.05 15.76
CA GLY A 116 -15.76 25.33 15.99
C GLY A 116 -14.33 25.41 15.44
N ILE A 117 -13.97 24.52 14.50
CA ILE A 117 -12.68 24.55 13.81
C ILE A 117 -12.88 25.21 12.44
N HIS A 118 -12.33 26.40 12.27
CA HIS A 118 -12.38 27.19 11.03
C HIS A 118 -10.98 27.44 10.45
N SER A 119 -9.95 27.27 11.28
CA SER A 119 -8.55 27.46 10.92
C SER A 119 -7.66 26.40 11.61
N PRO A 120 -6.41 26.19 11.16
CA PRO A 120 -5.49 25.29 11.83
C PRO A 120 -5.31 25.53 13.33
N LYS A 121 -5.30 26.80 13.77
CA LYS A 121 -5.13 27.15 15.19
C LYS A 121 -6.26 26.66 16.09
N ASP A 122 -7.46 26.47 15.52
CA ASP A 122 -8.63 26.00 16.27
C ASP A 122 -8.53 24.50 16.60
N LEU A 123 -7.53 23.79 16.05
CA LEU A 123 -7.22 22.39 16.43
C LEU A 123 -6.68 22.28 17.86
N ILE A 124 -6.17 23.38 18.45
CA ILE A 124 -5.62 23.36 19.81
C ILE A 124 -6.73 22.98 20.80
N GLY A 125 -6.44 21.96 21.64
CA GLY A 125 -7.38 21.38 22.59
C GLY A 125 -8.41 20.41 22.01
N LYS A 126 -8.50 20.27 20.68
CA LYS A 126 -9.47 19.40 20.01
C LYS A 126 -9.02 17.94 19.95
N LYS A 127 -10.00 17.05 19.81
CA LYS A 127 -9.79 15.60 19.62
C LYS A 127 -9.59 15.31 18.14
N VAL A 128 -8.36 14.99 17.77
CA VAL A 128 -7.95 14.71 16.39
C VAL A 128 -7.57 13.23 16.27
N ALA A 129 -8.25 12.47 15.43
CA ALA A 129 -8.00 11.05 15.26
C ALA A 129 -7.21 10.76 13.98
N THR A 130 -6.34 9.75 14.03
CA THR A 130 -5.66 9.18 12.87
C THR A 130 -5.14 7.78 13.22
N PRO A 131 -5.02 6.83 12.26
CA PRO A 131 -4.33 5.56 12.51
C PRO A 131 -2.83 5.79 12.69
N PHE A 132 -2.27 5.45 13.85
CA PHE A 132 -0.85 5.68 14.14
C PHE A 132 0.07 4.86 13.21
N ALA A 133 1.27 5.38 12.99
CA ALA A 133 2.29 4.81 12.11
C ALA A 133 1.84 4.67 10.62
N SER A 134 0.73 5.32 10.24
CA SER A 134 0.27 5.39 8.84
C SER A 134 0.81 6.63 8.12
N THR A 135 0.57 6.70 6.80
CA THR A 135 0.78 7.89 5.97
C THR A 135 -0.07 9.07 6.44
N SER A 136 -1.32 8.83 6.84
CA SER A 136 -2.21 9.85 7.41
C SER A 136 -1.66 10.43 8.72
N HIS A 137 -1.05 9.61 9.59
CA HIS A 137 -0.38 10.09 10.80
C HIS A 137 0.83 10.96 10.46
N TYR A 138 1.65 10.50 9.50
CA TYR A 138 2.79 11.28 9.01
C TYR A 138 2.34 12.63 8.45
N SER A 139 1.32 12.64 7.61
CA SER A 139 0.74 13.86 7.03
C SER A 139 0.17 14.79 8.09
N LEU A 140 -0.56 14.26 9.09
CA LEU A 140 -1.08 15.07 10.20
C LEU A 140 0.06 15.78 10.96
N LEU A 141 1.11 15.06 11.32
CA LEU A 141 2.24 15.64 12.02
C LEU A 141 3.03 16.63 11.16
N GLY A 142 3.12 16.36 9.84
CA GLY A 142 3.66 17.31 8.86
C GLY A 142 2.85 18.62 8.81
N ALA A 143 1.53 18.51 8.79
CA ALA A 143 0.62 19.66 8.81
C ALA A 143 0.75 20.46 10.12
N LEU A 144 0.73 19.79 11.27
CA LEU A 144 0.91 20.45 12.57
C LEU A 144 2.25 21.18 12.65
N LYS A 145 3.33 20.57 12.17
CA LYS A 145 4.66 21.21 12.09
C LYS A 145 4.63 22.47 11.22
N HIS A 146 4.02 22.38 10.04
CA HIS A 146 3.89 23.53 9.13
C HIS A 146 3.12 24.70 9.78
N TRP A 147 2.07 24.39 10.54
CA TRP A 147 1.27 25.38 11.26
C TRP A 147 1.86 25.82 12.59
N ASN A 148 3.04 25.29 12.96
CA ASN A 148 3.69 25.57 14.26
C ASN A 148 2.80 25.20 15.47
N ILE A 149 2.09 24.07 15.37
CA ILE A 149 1.27 23.48 16.44
C ILE A 149 2.01 22.27 16.99
N GLN A 150 2.27 22.27 18.31
CA GLN A 150 2.88 21.10 18.96
C GLN A 150 1.86 19.98 19.13
N THR A 151 2.30 18.74 18.97
CA THR A 151 1.41 17.56 19.07
C THR A 151 0.69 17.47 20.42
N ASN A 152 1.35 17.91 21.50
CA ASN A 152 0.76 17.92 22.84
C ASN A 152 -0.29 19.04 23.05
N GLN A 153 -0.45 19.96 22.11
CA GLN A 153 -1.51 20.97 22.15
C GLN A 153 -2.85 20.46 21.62
N ILE A 154 -2.88 19.28 20.97
CA ILE A 154 -4.10 18.61 20.55
C ILE A 154 -4.31 17.32 21.35
N ARG A 155 -5.54 16.80 21.35
CA ARG A 155 -5.83 15.48 21.88
C ARG A 155 -5.75 14.46 20.75
N LEU A 156 -4.54 14.00 20.46
CA LEU A 156 -4.28 13.05 19.37
C LEU A 156 -4.74 11.64 19.78
N LEU A 157 -5.60 11.02 18.95
CA LEU A 157 -6.21 9.72 19.20
C LEU A 157 -5.79 8.72 18.15
N ASN A 158 -5.30 7.55 18.58
CA ASN A 158 -5.00 6.42 17.70
C ASN A 158 -6.28 5.60 17.47
N LEU A 159 -6.92 5.80 16.32
CA LEU A 159 -8.13 5.07 15.94
C LEU A 159 -7.94 4.47 14.52
N LYS A 160 -8.36 3.22 14.33
CA LYS A 160 -8.43 2.60 12.99
C LYS A 160 -9.55 3.25 12.15
N PRO A 161 -9.52 3.15 10.81
CA PRO A 161 -10.52 3.82 9.96
C PRO A 161 -11.97 3.52 10.32
N ALA A 162 -12.30 2.26 10.68
CA ALA A 162 -13.64 1.89 11.12
C ALA A 162 -14.04 2.54 12.46
N GLU A 163 -13.08 2.63 13.39
CA GLU A 163 -13.25 3.29 14.70
C GLU A 163 -13.43 4.81 14.54
N ILE A 164 -12.69 5.43 13.60
CA ILE A 164 -12.86 6.84 13.22
C ILE A 164 -14.29 7.08 12.74
N ASN A 165 -14.82 6.23 11.83
CA ASN A 165 -16.20 6.34 11.38
C ASN A 165 -17.20 6.26 12.53
N ALA A 166 -17.02 5.33 13.45
CA ALA A 166 -17.90 5.16 14.61
C ALA A 166 -17.83 6.37 15.56
N ALA A 167 -16.62 6.81 15.92
CA ALA A 167 -16.39 7.97 16.77
C ALA A 167 -16.91 9.28 16.15
N TRP A 168 -16.77 9.44 14.82
CA TRP A 168 -17.29 10.57 14.09
C TRP A 168 -18.80 10.65 14.13
N LYS A 169 -19.50 9.52 13.90
CA LYS A 169 -20.97 9.45 13.96
C LYS A 169 -21.52 9.83 15.34
N ARG A 170 -20.84 9.44 16.41
CA ARG A 170 -21.23 9.79 17.80
C ARG A 170 -20.84 11.21 18.20
N GLY A 171 -19.97 11.88 17.43
CA GLY A 171 -19.45 13.20 17.79
C GLY A 171 -18.32 13.15 18.84
N ASP A 172 -17.67 11.99 19.02
CA ASP A 172 -16.61 11.80 20.02
C ASP A 172 -15.29 12.44 19.60
N ILE A 173 -15.11 12.75 18.31
CA ILE A 173 -13.91 13.40 17.74
C ILE A 173 -14.29 14.64 16.94
N ASP A 174 -13.40 15.62 16.92
CA ASP A 174 -13.61 16.92 16.27
C ASP A 174 -13.01 16.97 14.86
N ALA A 175 -11.93 16.20 14.62
CA ALA A 175 -11.25 16.12 13.34
C ALA A 175 -10.65 14.72 13.16
N ALA A 176 -10.38 14.35 11.89
CA ALA A 176 -9.65 13.13 11.59
C ALA A 176 -8.83 13.28 10.30
N PHE A 177 -7.59 12.77 10.30
CA PHE A 177 -6.78 12.56 9.09
C PHE A 177 -6.85 11.07 8.74
N VAL A 178 -7.43 10.73 7.58
CA VAL A 178 -7.73 9.34 7.22
C VAL A 178 -7.94 9.20 5.71
N TRP A 179 -7.98 7.96 5.22
CA TRP A 179 -8.31 7.56 3.84
C TRP A 179 -9.70 6.92 3.72
N SER A 180 -10.13 6.68 2.49
CA SER A 180 -11.44 6.07 2.21
C SER A 180 -11.45 4.54 2.49
N PRO A 181 -12.63 3.98 2.92
CA PRO A 181 -13.95 4.62 2.88
C PRO A 181 -14.26 5.58 4.04
N ALA A 182 -13.44 5.62 5.10
CA ALA A 182 -13.68 6.49 6.24
C ALA A 182 -13.71 7.97 5.82
N LEU A 183 -12.75 8.41 5.00
CA LEU A 183 -12.68 9.77 4.48
C LEU A 183 -13.95 10.16 3.72
N ALA A 184 -14.42 9.31 2.81
CA ALA A 184 -15.64 9.57 2.05
C ALA A 184 -16.87 9.75 2.97
N ASN A 185 -16.93 8.99 4.06
CA ASN A 185 -18.03 9.08 5.01
C ASN A 185 -17.97 10.36 5.85
N ILE A 186 -16.80 10.73 6.40
CA ILE A 186 -16.70 11.89 7.26
C ILE A 186 -16.79 13.21 6.49
N LYS A 187 -16.44 13.24 5.20
CA LYS A 187 -16.65 14.39 4.31
C LYS A 187 -18.12 14.75 4.10
N LYS A 188 -19.06 13.84 4.34
CA LYS A 188 -20.51 14.12 4.18
C LYS A 188 -21.01 15.20 5.14
N ASN A 189 -20.39 15.35 6.30
CA ASN A 189 -20.71 16.36 7.31
C ASN A 189 -19.47 16.99 7.95
N GLY A 190 -18.41 17.09 7.18
CA GLY A 190 -17.16 17.73 7.55
C GLY A 190 -16.55 18.53 6.41
N THR A 191 -15.64 19.42 6.76
CA THR A 191 -14.90 20.28 5.85
C THR A 191 -13.42 19.85 5.82
N VAL A 192 -12.84 19.73 4.62
CA VAL A 192 -11.41 19.44 4.47
C VAL A 192 -10.60 20.67 4.86
N LEU A 193 -9.69 20.50 5.83
CA LEU A 193 -8.77 21.56 6.27
C LEU A 193 -7.46 21.53 5.47
N THR A 194 -6.96 20.33 5.16
CA THR A 194 -5.81 20.08 4.30
C THR A 194 -5.82 18.61 3.82
N ASP A 195 -4.96 18.30 2.87
CA ASP A 195 -4.77 16.94 2.37
C ASP A 195 -3.30 16.53 2.27
N ALA A 196 -3.02 15.27 1.98
CA ALA A 196 -1.68 14.73 1.88
C ALA A 196 -0.86 15.38 0.76
N GLY A 197 -1.49 15.79 -0.34
CA GLY A 197 -0.84 16.51 -1.44
C GLY A 197 -0.31 17.86 -1.01
N GLN A 198 -1.13 18.64 -0.31
CA GLN A 198 -0.72 19.94 0.23
C GLN A 198 0.38 19.78 1.28
N VAL A 199 0.25 18.81 2.17
CA VAL A 199 1.29 18.49 3.17
C VAL A 199 2.58 18.02 2.49
N GLY A 200 2.48 17.31 1.38
CA GLY A 200 3.62 16.93 0.55
C GLY A 200 4.39 18.12 -0.01
N GLN A 201 3.67 19.16 -0.47
CA GLN A 201 4.27 20.44 -0.92
C GLN A 201 4.98 21.18 0.22
N TRP A 202 4.55 20.99 1.47
CA TRP A 202 5.23 21.53 2.66
C TRP A 202 6.44 20.70 3.11
N GLY A 203 6.83 19.65 2.34
CA GLY A 203 8.02 18.85 2.57
C GLY A 203 7.77 17.50 3.26
N SER A 204 6.53 17.08 3.38
CA SER A 204 6.18 15.77 3.98
C SER A 204 5.34 14.92 3.02
N PRO A 205 5.88 14.54 1.83
CA PRO A 205 5.15 13.75 0.84
C PRO A 205 4.91 12.32 1.33
N THR A 206 3.76 11.77 0.96
CA THR A 206 3.38 10.39 1.23
C THR A 206 2.98 9.65 -0.04
N PHE A 207 3.27 8.35 -0.08
CA PHE A 207 3.01 7.48 -1.21
C PHE A 207 2.74 6.05 -0.74
N GLU A 208 2.17 5.23 -1.59
CA GLU A 208 2.01 3.79 -1.36
C GLU A 208 2.86 2.97 -2.32
N VAL A 209 3.30 1.83 -1.86
CA VAL A 209 4.16 0.91 -2.61
C VAL A 209 3.68 -0.52 -2.50
N TRP A 210 3.93 -1.27 -3.55
CA TRP A 210 3.94 -2.72 -3.51
C TRP A 210 5.33 -3.20 -3.11
N VAL A 211 5.37 -3.97 -2.04
CA VAL A 211 6.58 -4.64 -1.54
C VAL A 211 6.41 -6.15 -1.62
N ALA A 212 7.51 -6.85 -1.77
CA ALA A 212 7.55 -8.30 -1.59
C ALA A 212 8.60 -8.65 -0.52
N ARG A 213 8.42 -9.78 0.16
CA ARG A 213 9.51 -10.33 0.97
C ARG A 213 10.71 -10.61 0.05
N GLN A 214 11.91 -10.42 0.58
CA GLN A 214 13.16 -10.58 -0.18
C GLN A 214 13.29 -12.01 -0.73
N ASP A 215 13.08 -13.02 0.11
CA ASP A 215 13.15 -14.43 -0.27
C ASP A 215 12.11 -14.79 -1.37
N PHE A 216 10.90 -14.27 -1.25
CA PHE A 216 9.87 -14.44 -2.27
C PHE A 216 10.26 -13.75 -3.59
N ALA A 217 10.80 -12.53 -3.54
CA ALA A 217 11.23 -11.80 -4.72
C ALA A 217 12.39 -12.49 -5.46
N ASP A 218 13.25 -13.17 -4.73
CA ASP A 218 14.38 -13.92 -5.30
C ASP A 218 13.95 -15.26 -5.91
N GLN A 219 12.98 -15.95 -5.29
CA GLN A 219 12.48 -17.26 -5.73
C GLN A 219 11.41 -17.14 -6.82
N HIS A 220 10.60 -16.08 -6.84
CA HIS A 220 9.45 -15.91 -7.71
C HIS A 220 9.50 -14.62 -8.56
N PRO A 221 10.61 -14.33 -9.29
CA PRO A 221 10.75 -13.07 -10.03
C PRO A 221 9.70 -12.91 -11.13
N GLU A 222 9.25 -14.02 -11.75
CA GLU A 222 8.21 -13.98 -12.79
C GLU A 222 6.85 -13.58 -12.24
N VAL A 223 6.51 -14.01 -11.01
CA VAL A 223 5.28 -13.60 -10.34
C VAL A 223 5.25 -12.08 -10.18
N LEU A 224 6.35 -11.50 -9.70
CA LEU A 224 6.44 -10.05 -9.52
C LEU A 224 6.42 -9.28 -10.84
N ARG A 225 7.04 -9.79 -11.91
CA ARG A 225 6.94 -9.18 -13.26
C ARG A 225 5.50 -9.21 -13.77
N LYS A 226 4.84 -10.35 -13.70
CA LYS A 226 3.45 -10.51 -14.11
C LYS A 226 2.51 -9.62 -13.29
N PHE A 227 2.70 -9.58 -11.96
CA PHE A 227 1.95 -8.70 -11.05
C PHE A 227 2.12 -7.23 -11.44
N SER A 228 3.35 -6.78 -11.61
CA SER A 228 3.67 -5.40 -12.06
C SER A 228 3.03 -5.08 -13.40
N ASN A 229 3.12 -5.99 -14.37
CA ASN A 229 2.56 -5.80 -15.70
C ASN A 229 1.04 -5.65 -15.67
N VAL A 230 0.33 -6.48 -14.90
CA VAL A 230 -1.12 -6.34 -14.72
C VAL A 230 -1.43 -4.99 -14.09
N THR A 231 -0.82 -4.67 -12.96
CA THR A 231 -1.06 -3.41 -12.23
C THR A 231 -0.87 -2.19 -13.14
N LEU A 232 0.29 -2.12 -13.81
CA LEU A 232 0.65 -0.99 -14.67
C LEU A 232 -0.26 -0.85 -15.88
N SER A 233 -0.74 -1.97 -16.45
CA SER A 233 -1.68 -1.90 -17.58
C SER A 233 -2.99 -1.19 -17.22
N TYR A 234 -3.48 -1.38 -15.99
CA TYR A 234 -4.67 -0.71 -15.48
C TYR A 234 -4.41 0.76 -15.11
N TYR A 235 -3.22 1.09 -14.60
CA TYR A 235 -2.82 2.48 -14.37
C TYR A 235 -2.72 3.26 -15.69
N GLU A 236 -2.05 2.68 -16.68
CA GLU A 236 -1.93 3.26 -18.03
C GLU A 236 -3.29 3.42 -18.71
N ALA A 237 -4.19 2.43 -18.56
CA ALA A 237 -5.55 2.52 -19.10
C ALA A 237 -6.33 3.66 -18.42
N TYR A 238 -6.32 3.72 -17.09
CA TYR A 238 -6.95 4.80 -16.35
C TYR A 238 -6.39 6.17 -16.74
N ASN A 239 -5.08 6.34 -16.79
CA ASN A 239 -4.43 7.62 -17.11
C ASN A 239 -4.81 8.13 -18.50
N ARG A 240 -5.07 7.24 -19.47
CA ARG A 240 -5.52 7.61 -20.82
C ARG A 240 -7.00 7.99 -20.89
N THR A 241 -7.84 7.41 -20.03
CA THR A 241 -9.31 7.50 -20.17
C THR A 241 -10.00 7.87 -18.86
N LYS A 242 -9.29 8.53 -17.93
CA LYS A 242 -9.82 8.84 -16.58
C LYS A 242 -11.13 9.63 -16.59
N GLN A 243 -11.35 10.47 -17.62
CA GLN A 243 -12.58 11.21 -17.80
C GLN A 243 -13.80 10.31 -18.09
N ASP A 244 -13.55 9.09 -18.60
CA ASP A 244 -14.60 8.12 -18.92
C ASP A 244 -14.99 7.24 -17.72
N TRP A 245 -14.24 7.34 -16.62
CA TRP A 245 -14.48 6.55 -15.41
C TRP A 245 -15.56 7.20 -14.53
N THR A 246 -16.81 7.10 -15.00
CA THR A 246 -17.99 7.60 -14.29
C THR A 246 -18.61 6.54 -13.38
N ALA A 247 -19.52 6.95 -12.49
CA ALA A 247 -20.18 6.07 -11.54
C ALA A 247 -20.86 4.84 -12.19
N ASP A 248 -21.33 4.98 -13.43
CA ASP A 248 -22.08 3.95 -14.14
C ASP A 248 -21.18 2.96 -14.91
N THR A 249 -19.89 3.23 -15.00
CA THR A 249 -18.98 2.34 -15.74
C THR A 249 -18.73 1.05 -14.97
N LYS A 250 -18.58 -0.08 -15.70
CA LYS A 250 -18.29 -1.38 -15.13
C LYS A 250 -17.02 -1.38 -14.27
N ALA A 251 -16.00 -0.61 -14.65
CA ALA A 251 -14.76 -0.49 -13.90
C ALA A 251 -15.01 0.12 -12.52
N VAL A 252 -15.72 1.25 -12.46
CA VAL A 252 -16.06 1.94 -11.22
C VAL A 252 -16.98 1.09 -10.32
N GLN A 253 -17.99 0.43 -10.91
CA GLN A 253 -18.87 -0.49 -10.18
C GLN A 253 -18.11 -1.66 -9.52
N LYS A 254 -17.09 -2.21 -10.20
CA LYS A 254 -16.23 -3.26 -9.64
C LYS A 254 -15.39 -2.75 -8.48
N ILE A 255 -14.79 -1.56 -8.61
CA ILE A 255 -14.04 -0.93 -7.53
C ILE A 255 -14.97 -0.68 -6.33
N ALA A 256 -16.14 -0.10 -6.54
CA ALA A 256 -17.13 0.15 -5.50
C ALA A 256 -17.47 -1.13 -4.73
N LYS A 257 -17.76 -2.22 -5.46
CA LYS A 257 -18.11 -3.52 -4.88
C LYS A 257 -16.99 -4.10 -4.00
N ILE A 258 -15.73 -4.07 -4.47
CA ILE A 258 -14.61 -4.70 -3.75
C ILE A 258 -14.10 -3.86 -2.58
N THR A 259 -14.33 -2.54 -2.61
CA THR A 259 -13.85 -1.60 -1.59
C THR A 259 -14.92 -1.15 -0.60
N GLY A 260 -16.20 -1.39 -0.93
CA GLY A 260 -17.34 -0.94 -0.10
C GLY A 260 -17.59 0.57 -0.16
N VAL A 261 -17.05 1.27 -1.15
CA VAL A 261 -17.27 2.70 -1.38
C VAL A 261 -18.45 2.89 -2.34
N ASP A 262 -19.26 3.93 -2.16
CA ASP A 262 -20.30 4.30 -3.12
C ASP A 262 -19.70 4.53 -4.51
N ALA A 263 -20.31 3.97 -5.56
CA ALA A 263 -19.82 4.11 -6.93
C ALA A 263 -19.70 5.58 -7.37
N LYS A 264 -20.61 6.45 -6.90
CA LYS A 264 -20.57 7.89 -7.19
C LYS A 264 -19.34 8.61 -6.64
N ASP A 265 -18.72 8.07 -5.56
CA ASP A 265 -17.54 8.66 -4.92
C ASP A 265 -16.22 8.16 -5.53
N VAL A 266 -16.23 6.97 -6.19
CA VAL A 266 -15.03 6.33 -6.74
C VAL A 266 -14.27 7.21 -7.75
N PRO A 267 -14.91 7.91 -8.72
CA PRO A 267 -14.18 8.75 -9.66
C PRO A 267 -13.38 9.86 -8.98
N ALA A 268 -13.97 10.54 -8.00
CA ALA A 268 -13.30 11.59 -7.24
C ALA A 268 -12.15 11.04 -6.37
N LEU A 269 -12.31 9.83 -5.81
CA LEU A 269 -11.29 9.16 -5.03
C LEU A 269 -10.12 8.70 -5.90
N LEU A 270 -10.37 8.17 -7.09
CA LEU A 270 -9.32 7.84 -8.07
C LEU A 270 -8.56 9.10 -8.50
N ALA A 271 -9.23 10.21 -8.73
CA ALA A 271 -8.60 11.48 -9.07
C ALA A 271 -7.79 12.09 -7.90
N GLY A 272 -7.99 11.60 -6.70
CA GLY A 272 -7.28 12.04 -5.48
C GLY A 272 -5.85 11.51 -5.34
N ALA A 273 -5.35 10.71 -6.30
CA ALA A 273 -4.00 10.18 -6.31
C ALA A 273 -3.43 10.12 -7.74
N ASP A 274 -2.12 10.07 -7.86
CA ASP A 274 -1.46 9.78 -9.14
C ASP A 274 -1.03 8.31 -9.18
N TYR A 275 -1.16 7.71 -10.36
CA TYR A 275 -0.79 6.33 -10.65
C TYR A 275 0.35 6.32 -11.68
N PRO A 276 1.62 6.21 -11.26
CA PRO A 276 2.75 6.30 -12.17
C PRO A 276 2.74 5.16 -13.20
N ASP A 277 2.82 5.50 -14.49
CA ASP A 277 2.99 4.54 -15.59
C ASP A 277 4.40 3.92 -15.60
N ARG A 278 4.66 2.95 -16.48
CA ARG A 278 5.94 2.24 -16.56
C ARG A 278 7.15 3.16 -16.66
N LYS A 279 7.08 4.16 -17.54
CA LYS A 279 8.18 5.11 -17.74
C LYS A 279 8.41 5.96 -16.51
N THR A 280 7.33 6.43 -15.92
CA THR A 280 7.34 7.27 -14.72
C THR A 280 7.86 6.50 -13.50
N GLN A 281 7.50 5.21 -13.33
CA GLN A 281 8.04 4.34 -12.28
C GLN A 281 9.57 4.35 -12.23
N LEU A 282 10.22 4.28 -13.40
CA LEU A 282 11.67 4.17 -13.53
C LEU A 282 12.38 5.54 -13.46
N SER A 283 11.63 6.63 -13.43
CA SER A 283 12.18 7.98 -13.38
C SER A 283 12.88 8.28 -12.05
N GLN A 284 13.71 9.33 -12.06
CA GLN A 284 14.34 9.87 -10.86
C GLN A 284 13.32 10.28 -9.79
N GLN A 285 12.09 10.62 -10.18
CA GLN A 285 11.01 10.99 -9.27
C GLN A 285 10.59 9.83 -8.38
N TYR A 286 10.67 8.57 -8.86
CA TYR A 286 10.20 7.39 -8.15
C TYR A 286 11.33 6.37 -7.93
N LEU A 287 11.21 5.15 -8.46
CA LEU A 287 12.14 4.04 -8.17
C LEU A 287 13.57 4.31 -8.65
N GLY A 288 13.76 5.19 -9.65
CA GLY A 288 15.08 5.59 -10.12
C GLY A 288 15.89 6.46 -9.14
N GLY A 289 15.27 6.96 -8.05
CA GLY A 289 16.01 7.78 -7.09
C GLY A 289 15.23 8.25 -5.87
N ASN A 290 14.21 9.09 -6.04
CA ASN A 290 13.55 9.76 -4.91
C ASN A 290 12.85 8.83 -3.93
N THR A 291 12.44 7.62 -4.35
CA THR A 291 11.88 6.62 -3.41
C THR A 291 12.84 6.32 -2.27
N VAL A 292 14.13 6.14 -2.56
CA VAL A 292 15.16 5.91 -1.53
C VAL A 292 15.28 7.10 -0.58
N LYS A 293 15.28 8.32 -1.12
CA LYS A 293 15.32 9.55 -0.33
C LYS A 293 14.08 9.71 0.55
N ASN A 294 12.90 9.42 0.01
CA ASN A 294 11.65 9.52 0.76
C ASN A 294 11.54 8.45 1.86
N ILE A 295 12.07 7.25 1.64
CA ILE A 295 12.23 6.24 2.70
C ILE A 295 13.11 6.79 3.82
N ALA A 296 14.26 7.39 3.51
CA ALA A 296 15.16 7.99 4.49
C ALA A 296 14.47 9.09 5.30
N ASN A 297 13.69 9.95 4.64
CA ASN A 297 12.90 10.99 5.30
C ASN A 297 11.85 10.40 6.25
N SER A 298 11.12 9.35 5.81
CA SER A 298 10.14 8.65 6.63
C SER A 298 10.78 8.01 7.86
N VAL A 299 11.95 7.37 7.72
CA VAL A 299 12.68 6.78 8.85
C VAL A 299 13.17 7.85 9.82
N SER A 300 13.71 8.96 9.30
CA SER A 300 14.17 10.09 10.14
C SER A 300 13.02 10.68 10.94
N PHE A 301 11.86 10.82 10.31
CA PHE A 301 10.63 11.26 10.97
C PHE A 301 10.20 10.29 12.07
N LEU A 302 10.11 8.98 11.78
CA LEU A 302 9.73 7.96 12.76
C LEU A 302 10.71 7.92 13.94
N LYS A 303 12.00 8.16 13.70
CA LYS A 303 13.01 8.30 14.75
C LYS A 303 12.74 9.51 15.63
N ALA A 304 12.42 10.67 15.05
CA ALA A 304 12.08 11.89 15.79
C ALA A 304 10.83 11.70 16.67
N GLN A 305 9.90 10.81 16.26
CA GLN A 305 8.72 10.43 17.03
C GLN A 305 8.98 9.29 18.05
N GLY A 306 10.21 8.78 18.17
CA GLY A 306 10.55 7.67 19.06
C GLY A 306 10.02 6.31 18.60
N LEU A 307 9.45 6.21 17.40
CA LEU A 307 8.84 4.99 16.86
C LEU A 307 9.87 4.02 16.29
N VAL A 308 11.05 4.50 15.90
CA VAL A 308 12.20 3.67 15.49
C VAL A 308 13.47 4.16 16.18
N LYS A 309 14.38 3.23 16.50
CA LYS A 309 15.62 3.55 17.27
C LYS A 309 16.80 3.90 16.37
N LYS A 310 16.89 3.30 15.18
CA LYS A 310 18.06 3.37 14.31
C LYS A 310 17.70 3.93 12.93
N VAL A 311 18.63 4.68 12.34
CA VAL A 311 18.59 5.16 10.96
C VAL A 311 19.77 4.49 10.23
N SER A 312 19.53 3.93 9.05
CA SER A 312 20.59 3.43 8.18
C SER A 312 21.15 4.57 7.32
N PRO A 313 22.43 4.52 6.95
CA PRO A 313 22.99 5.50 6.02
C PRO A 313 22.49 5.29 4.56
N ASN A 314 21.98 4.11 4.25
CA ASN A 314 21.54 3.76 2.88
C ASN A 314 20.33 2.83 2.91
N TYR A 315 19.35 3.12 2.04
CA TYR A 315 18.15 2.34 1.83
C TYR A 315 18.00 1.82 0.39
N GLN A 316 19.03 1.96 -0.44
CA GLN A 316 19.03 1.53 -1.85
C GLN A 316 18.72 0.03 -2.00
N ASN A 317 19.21 -0.80 -1.09
CA ASN A 317 19.00 -2.25 -1.13
C ASN A 317 17.52 -2.66 -0.93
N PHE A 318 16.66 -1.76 -0.48
CA PHE A 318 15.22 -2.02 -0.32
C PHE A 318 14.40 -1.70 -1.55
N VAL A 319 14.99 -1.07 -2.59
CA VAL A 319 14.29 -0.66 -3.80
C VAL A 319 14.85 -1.40 -5.01
N THR A 320 13.98 -1.82 -5.92
CA THR A 320 14.36 -2.50 -7.16
C THR A 320 13.46 -2.10 -8.32
N THR A 321 14.03 -1.98 -9.52
CA THR A 321 13.33 -1.77 -10.78
C THR A 321 13.20 -3.05 -11.61
N ARG A 322 13.77 -4.16 -11.11
CA ARG A 322 13.95 -5.44 -11.82
C ARG A 322 12.67 -6.05 -12.39
N PHE A 323 11.51 -5.70 -11.82
CA PHE A 323 10.23 -6.31 -12.17
C PHE A 323 9.33 -5.40 -13.02
N ILE A 324 9.89 -4.30 -13.54
CA ILE A 324 9.19 -3.39 -14.45
C ILE A 324 9.81 -3.54 -15.84
N GLU A 325 9.02 -4.11 -16.75
CA GLU A 325 9.42 -4.25 -18.15
C GLU A 325 9.01 -3.03 -18.97
N ILE A 326 9.96 -2.42 -19.67
CA ILE A 326 9.65 -1.49 -20.74
C ILE A 326 9.48 -2.32 -22.01
N ALA A 327 8.33 -2.19 -22.70
CA ALA A 327 8.16 -2.80 -24.01
C ALA A 327 9.31 -2.32 -24.91
N GLN A 328 10.18 -3.25 -25.31
CA GLN A 328 11.17 -2.95 -26.35
C GLN A 328 10.39 -2.60 -27.61
N THR A 329 10.47 -1.35 -28.05
CA THR A 329 10.07 -0.98 -29.40
C THR A 329 10.90 -1.88 -30.32
N LYS A 330 10.29 -2.88 -30.96
CA LYS A 330 10.94 -3.61 -32.05
C LYS A 330 11.31 -2.55 -33.08
N GLN A 331 12.56 -2.10 -33.06
CA GLN A 331 13.14 -1.46 -34.23
C GLN A 331 13.07 -2.52 -35.31
N SER A 332 12.12 -2.35 -36.24
CA SER A 332 12.14 -3.07 -37.48
C SER A 332 13.42 -2.67 -38.21
N SER A 333 14.44 -3.51 -38.07
CA SER A 333 15.56 -3.51 -38.99
C SER A 333 15.04 -4.05 -40.33
N GLN A 334 14.29 -3.23 -41.05
CA GLN A 334 14.29 -3.27 -42.50
C GLN A 334 15.50 -2.46 -42.93
N ALA A 335 16.61 -3.11 -43.02
CA ALA A 335 17.77 -2.64 -43.78
C ALA A 335 18.04 -3.66 -44.86
N LYS A 336 17.67 -3.21 -46.10
CA LYS A 336 18.21 -3.54 -47.40
C LYS A 336 18.30 -5.03 -47.79
#